data_dd3c8d2f3a3672a89d8441bb455084b2
#
_entry.id   dd3c8d2f3a3672a89d8441bb455084b2
#
_cell.length_a   1.000
_cell.length_b   1.000
_cell.length_c   1.000
_cell.angle_alpha   90.00
_cell.angle_beta   90.00
_cell.angle_gamma   90.00
#
_symmetry.space_group_name_H-M   'P 1'
#
loop_
_entity.id
_entity.type
_entity.pdbx_description
1 polymer ?
#
loop_
_entity_poly.entity_id
_entity_poly.type
_entity_poly.pdbx_seq_one_letter_code
_entity_poly.pdbx_strand_id
1 'polypeptide(L)'
;MRQISALMLLGAAIGITAPLDAAGRVEPMQAQNQAPPPEGFRIIGNIYWVCGEYGSYLITTPQGHILHDTGTNEMHDVIVANVKKLGFDVKDIKVMISSHAHFDHVQGHAAMKKLTGAQVIALGGDAAALEAGQDNSAGGFRGLVAVHVDRVIKDGDTVSLGGVTLRALWVPGHTQGATVWITTVSEGGKNYSVAFRGGETPNEGVQLIGNPRHLNVIEDTKMTLQRMKALQPPDLFLHNHRQNLGRPLNPALPVNPLCVTCMDTEAFTAMVANAETSFAENVREAEAQQKKSEGPR
;
A
#
# COMPACT_ATOMS: atom_id res chain seq x y z
N MET A 1 -63.87 14.82 -21.66
CA MET A 1 -63.25 13.52 -21.96
C MET A 1 -61.88 13.80 -22.55
N ARG A 2 -60.80 13.68 -21.77
CA ARG A 2 -59.42 13.77 -22.22
C ARG A 2 -58.76 12.45 -21.86
N GLN A 3 -58.33 11.69 -22.87
CA GLN A 3 -57.59 10.45 -22.72
C GLN A 3 -56.17 10.78 -22.34
N ILE A 4 -55.65 10.15 -21.29
CA ILE A 4 -54.27 10.18 -20.89
C ILE A 4 -53.65 8.87 -21.41
N SER A 5 -52.75 9.01 -22.40
CA SER A 5 -51.99 7.88 -22.92
C SER A 5 -50.78 7.65 -21.98
N ALA A 6 -50.74 6.46 -21.38
CA ALA A 6 -49.61 6.00 -20.61
C ALA A 6 -48.52 5.48 -21.56
N LEU A 7 -47.33 6.09 -21.53
CA LEU A 7 -46.14 5.66 -22.24
C LEU A 7 -45.41 4.63 -21.39
N MET A 8 -45.46 3.36 -21.76
CA MET A 8 -44.64 2.29 -21.15
C MET A 8 -43.21 2.41 -21.70
N LEU A 9 -42.26 2.73 -20.83
CA LEU A 9 -40.84 2.56 -21.12
C LEU A 9 -40.45 1.08 -20.91
N LEU A 10 -40.22 0.38 -22.00
CA LEU A 10 -39.55 -0.92 -21.97
C LEU A 10 -38.05 -0.72 -21.68
N GLY A 11 -37.62 -1.07 -20.47
CA GLY A 11 -36.21 -1.18 -20.13
C GLY A 11 -35.63 -2.45 -20.77
N ALA A 12 -34.78 -2.30 -21.78
CA ALA A 12 -34.00 -3.41 -22.32
C ALA A 12 -32.88 -3.78 -21.32
N ALA A 13 -33.05 -4.89 -20.61
CA ALA A 13 -31.96 -5.51 -19.85
C ALA A 13 -30.99 -6.13 -20.86
N ILE A 14 -29.80 -5.53 -20.99
CA ILE A 14 -28.68 -6.15 -21.74
C ILE A 14 -28.15 -7.30 -20.88
N GLY A 15 -28.65 -8.49 -21.11
CA GLY A 15 -28.08 -9.71 -20.55
C GLY A 15 -26.75 -10.03 -21.23
N ILE A 16 -25.65 -9.93 -20.49
CA ILE A 16 -24.36 -10.45 -20.93
C ILE A 16 -24.46 -11.97 -20.83
N THR A 17 -24.71 -12.64 -21.95
CA THR A 17 -24.67 -14.10 -22.04
C THR A 17 -23.22 -14.52 -22.27
N ALA A 18 -22.69 -15.36 -21.39
CA ALA A 18 -21.38 -15.98 -21.58
C ALA A 18 -21.46 -16.92 -22.84
N PRO A 19 -20.41 -16.97 -23.68
CA PRO A 19 -20.38 -17.87 -24.81
C PRO A 19 -20.39 -19.34 -24.36
N LEU A 20 -21.17 -20.16 -25.03
CA LEU A 20 -21.22 -21.60 -24.81
C LEU A 20 -20.37 -22.32 -25.89
N ASP A 21 -19.70 -23.41 -25.50
CA ASP A 21 -19.01 -24.30 -26.45
C ASP A 21 -20.02 -25.09 -27.32
N ALA A 22 -19.53 -25.81 -28.33
CA ALA A 22 -20.37 -26.63 -29.21
C ALA A 22 -21.14 -27.76 -28.50
N ALA A 23 -20.85 -28.01 -27.22
CA ALA A 23 -21.52 -28.97 -26.33
C ALA A 23 -22.47 -28.29 -25.34
N GLY A 24 -22.69 -26.97 -25.43
CA GLY A 24 -23.58 -26.20 -24.56
C GLY A 24 -23.03 -25.94 -23.15
N ARG A 25 -21.74 -26.08 -22.98
CA ARG A 25 -21.06 -25.78 -21.71
C ARG A 25 -20.57 -24.33 -21.68
N VAL A 26 -20.71 -23.66 -20.56
CA VAL A 26 -20.10 -22.33 -20.35
C VAL A 26 -18.59 -22.49 -20.49
N GLU A 27 -18.00 -21.89 -21.54
CA GLU A 27 -16.56 -21.84 -21.65
C GLU A 27 -16.01 -21.15 -20.39
N PRO A 28 -14.99 -21.72 -19.73
CA PRO A 28 -14.30 -21.01 -18.67
C PRO A 28 -13.82 -19.70 -19.29
N MET A 29 -14.20 -18.57 -18.67
CA MET A 29 -13.73 -17.25 -19.08
C MET A 29 -12.22 -17.36 -19.28
N GLN A 30 -11.79 -17.33 -20.55
CA GLN A 30 -10.37 -17.36 -20.88
C GLN A 30 -9.74 -16.25 -20.06
N ALA A 31 -8.75 -16.61 -19.25
CA ALA A 31 -7.94 -15.65 -18.53
C ALA A 31 -7.52 -14.59 -19.57
N GLN A 32 -8.14 -13.43 -19.46
CA GLN A 32 -7.82 -12.32 -20.37
C GLN A 32 -6.31 -12.20 -20.36
N ASN A 33 -5.69 -12.04 -21.51
CA ASN A 33 -4.27 -11.80 -21.75
C ASN A 33 -3.76 -10.67 -20.82
N GLN A 34 -3.62 -10.99 -19.53
CA GLN A 34 -2.92 -10.12 -18.62
C GLN A 34 -1.46 -10.20 -19.03
N ALA A 35 -0.88 -9.04 -19.31
CA ALA A 35 0.56 -8.96 -19.49
C ALA A 35 1.23 -9.73 -18.36
N PRO A 36 2.29 -10.53 -18.65
CA PRO A 36 2.97 -11.28 -17.60
C PRO A 36 3.32 -10.33 -16.44
N PRO A 37 3.18 -10.80 -15.21
CA PRO A 37 3.49 -9.96 -14.04
C PRO A 37 4.90 -9.41 -14.22
N PRO A 38 5.10 -8.12 -13.92
CA PRO A 38 6.37 -7.48 -14.18
C PRO A 38 7.47 -8.17 -13.42
N GLU A 39 8.58 -8.33 -14.11
CA GLU A 39 9.78 -8.92 -13.57
C GLU A 39 10.31 -8.11 -12.38
N GLY A 40 10.85 -8.82 -11.38
CA GLY A 40 11.60 -8.20 -10.31
C GLY A 40 12.86 -7.53 -10.86
N PHE A 41 13.25 -6.41 -10.28
CA PHE A 41 14.45 -5.67 -10.67
C PHE A 41 15.12 -5.00 -9.46
N ARG A 42 16.43 -4.75 -9.59
CA ARG A 42 17.18 -4.02 -8.59
C ARG A 42 16.87 -2.52 -8.69
N ILE A 43 16.65 -1.89 -7.54
CA ILE A 43 16.39 -0.45 -7.43
C ILE A 43 17.71 0.29 -7.15
N ILE A 44 18.28 0.07 -5.98
CA ILE A 44 19.53 0.69 -5.54
C ILE A 44 20.17 -0.18 -4.46
N GLY A 45 21.49 -0.29 -4.45
CA GLY A 45 22.23 -1.05 -3.44
C GLY A 45 21.70 -2.47 -3.34
N ASN A 46 21.19 -2.83 -2.19
CA ASN A 46 20.60 -4.11 -1.85
C ASN A 46 19.06 -4.11 -1.79
N ILE A 47 18.41 -3.13 -2.40
CA ILE A 47 16.94 -3.01 -2.48
C ILE A 47 16.47 -3.42 -3.86
N TYR A 48 15.48 -4.33 -3.89
CA TYR A 48 14.89 -4.89 -5.10
C TYR A 48 13.36 -4.76 -5.05
N TRP A 49 12.75 -4.49 -6.20
CA TRP A 49 11.32 -4.67 -6.43
C TRP A 49 11.03 -6.12 -6.76
N VAL A 50 10.09 -6.76 -6.06
CA VAL A 50 9.79 -8.19 -6.25
C VAL A 50 8.33 -8.51 -6.51
N CYS A 51 7.43 -7.51 -6.50
CA CYS A 51 6.00 -7.70 -6.73
C CYS A 51 5.57 -7.27 -8.13
N GLY A 52 4.31 -7.57 -8.45
CA GLY A 52 3.66 -7.15 -9.68
C GLY A 52 3.11 -5.73 -9.63
N GLU A 53 1.87 -5.61 -9.20
CA GLU A 53 1.09 -4.36 -9.21
C GLU A 53 1.22 -3.57 -7.91
N TYR A 54 1.32 -4.27 -6.79
CA TYR A 54 1.47 -3.71 -5.44
C TYR A 54 2.92 -3.79 -5.01
N GLY A 55 3.39 -2.76 -4.28
CA GLY A 55 4.80 -2.64 -3.93
C GLY A 55 5.26 -3.66 -2.91
N SER A 56 6.07 -4.63 -3.32
CA SER A 56 6.85 -5.41 -2.37
C SER A 56 8.33 -5.24 -2.67
N TYR A 57 9.11 -5.04 -1.61
CA TYR A 57 10.53 -4.82 -1.70
C TYR A 57 11.30 -5.90 -0.95
N LEU A 58 12.29 -6.47 -1.61
CA LEU A 58 13.27 -7.34 -0.97
C LEU A 58 14.51 -6.51 -0.62
N ILE A 59 14.90 -6.52 0.64
CA ILE A 59 16.12 -5.88 1.13
C ILE A 59 17.07 -6.99 1.52
N THR A 60 18.11 -7.19 0.72
CA THR A 60 19.01 -8.33 0.87
C THR A 60 20.14 -8.03 1.85
N THR A 61 20.52 -9.03 2.65
CA THR A 61 21.66 -8.96 3.58
C THR A 61 22.42 -10.30 3.62
N PRO A 62 23.65 -10.31 4.12
CA PRO A 62 24.40 -11.56 4.29
C PRO A 62 23.80 -12.55 5.31
N GLN A 63 22.91 -12.08 6.19
CA GLN A 63 22.29 -12.90 7.24
C GLN A 63 20.84 -13.28 6.94
N GLY A 64 20.40 -13.10 5.70
CA GLY A 64 19.03 -13.30 5.24
C GLY A 64 18.42 -11.98 4.77
N HIS A 65 17.14 -11.99 4.45
CA HIS A 65 16.47 -10.88 3.78
C HIS A 65 15.30 -10.33 4.59
N ILE A 66 14.98 -9.06 4.34
CA ILE A 66 13.77 -8.40 4.85
C ILE A 66 12.83 -8.23 3.65
N LEU A 67 11.57 -8.68 3.80
CA LEU A 67 10.51 -8.44 2.84
C LEU A 67 9.59 -7.36 3.38
N HIS A 68 9.44 -6.28 2.62
CA HIS A 68 8.52 -5.19 2.91
C HIS A 68 7.30 -5.35 2.01
N ASP A 69 6.11 -5.49 2.59
CA ASP A 69 4.85 -5.83 1.95
C ASP A 69 4.85 -7.17 1.19
N THR A 70 3.70 -7.75 1.01
CA THR A 70 3.49 -9.02 0.30
C THR A 70 2.39 -8.96 -0.76
N GLY A 71 1.79 -7.80 -0.94
CA GLY A 71 0.68 -7.65 -1.89
C GLY A 71 -0.57 -8.43 -1.50
N THR A 72 -1.41 -8.70 -2.50
CA THR A 72 -2.57 -9.59 -2.39
C THR A 72 -2.15 -11.06 -2.38
N ASN A 73 -3.09 -11.98 -2.12
CA ASN A 73 -2.81 -13.41 -2.16
C ASN A 73 -2.24 -13.89 -3.51
N GLU A 74 -2.70 -13.30 -4.60
CA GLU A 74 -2.27 -13.62 -5.95
C GLU A 74 -0.81 -13.21 -6.21
N MET A 75 -0.27 -12.29 -5.41
CA MET A 75 1.11 -11.82 -5.54
C MET A 75 2.12 -12.76 -4.90
N HIS A 76 1.69 -13.72 -4.06
CA HIS A 76 2.60 -14.67 -3.39
C HIS A 76 3.53 -15.37 -4.39
N ASP A 77 2.97 -16.02 -5.41
CA ASP A 77 3.75 -16.77 -6.39
C ASP A 77 4.61 -15.86 -7.28
N VAL A 78 4.13 -14.64 -7.55
CA VAL A 78 4.88 -13.62 -8.28
C VAL A 78 6.12 -13.19 -7.50
N ILE A 79 5.98 -12.93 -6.19
CA ILE A 79 7.11 -12.57 -5.31
C ILE A 79 8.13 -13.72 -5.26
N VAL A 80 7.66 -14.97 -5.05
CA VAL A 80 8.53 -16.15 -5.00
C VAL A 80 9.31 -16.31 -6.32
N ALA A 81 8.64 -16.18 -7.45
CA ALA A 81 9.27 -16.28 -8.77
C ALA A 81 10.29 -15.18 -9.01
N ASN A 82 9.97 -13.93 -8.64
CA ASN A 82 10.84 -12.79 -8.82
C ASN A 82 12.08 -12.85 -7.91
N VAL A 83 11.91 -13.23 -6.64
CA VAL A 83 13.05 -13.46 -5.70
C VAL A 83 14.00 -14.49 -6.28
N LYS A 84 13.49 -15.63 -6.77
CA LYS A 84 14.29 -16.67 -7.40
C LYS A 84 14.99 -16.18 -8.69
N LYS A 85 14.27 -15.44 -9.54
CA LYS A 85 14.83 -14.92 -10.81
C LYS A 85 15.95 -13.91 -10.56
N LEU A 86 15.89 -13.16 -9.46
CA LEU A 86 16.94 -12.25 -9.02
C LEU A 86 18.14 -12.97 -8.39
N GLY A 87 18.09 -14.30 -8.26
CA GLY A 87 19.20 -15.13 -7.75
C GLY A 87 19.19 -15.34 -6.24
N PHE A 88 18.05 -15.04 -5.56
CA PHE A 88 17.91 -15.22 -4.12
C PHE A 88 17.03 -16.43 -3.78
N ASP A 89 17.23 -17.01 -2.59
CA ASP A 89 16.32 -18.02 -2.05
C ASP A 89 15.22 -17.33 -1.21
N VAL A 90 13.97 -17.61 -1.51
CA VAL A 90 12.83 -17.08 -0.75
C VAL A 90 12.88 -17.53 0.73
N LYS A 91 13.48 -18.68 1.03
CA LYS A 91 13.65 -19.18 2.39
C LYS A 91 14.65 -18.36 3.22
N ASP A 92 15.44 -17.51 2.56
CA ASP A 92 16.33 -16.57 3.23
C ASP A 92 15.63 -15.29 3.70
N ILE A 93 14.34 -15.14 3.42
CA ILE A 93 13.52 -14.09 4.05
C ILE A 93 13.37 -14.46 5.53
N LYS A 94 13.93 -13.64 6.42
CA LYS A 94 13.91 -13.83 7.88
C LYS A 94 12.99 -12.87 8.61
N VAL A 95 12.68 -11.74 7.98
CA VAL A 95 11.85 -10.69 8.55
C VAL A 95 10.85 -10.21 7.50
N MET A 96 9.61 -10.01 7.90
CA MET A 96 8.58 -9.32 7.15
C MET A 96 8.11 -8.09 7.91
N ILE A 97 8.02 -6.97 7.21
CA ILE A 97 7.48 -5.70 7.67
C ILE A 97 6.46 -5.20 6.66
N SER A 98 5.62 -4.27 7.04
CA SER A 98 4.63 -3.70 6.13
C SER A 98 4.58 -2.18 6.19
N SER A 99 4.14 -1.59 5.08
CA SER A 99 3.77 -0.18 5.01
C SER A 99 2.55 0.11 5.86
N HIS A 100 1.50 -0.71 5.69
CA HIS A 100 0.24 -0.64 6.43
C HIS A 100 -0.60 -1.91 6.23
N ALA A 101 -1.61 -2.11 7.09
CA ALA A 101 -2.40 -3.32 7.12
C ALA A 101 -3.67 -3.25 6.24
N HIS A 102 -3.53 -2.88 4.95
CA HIS A 102 -4.58 -3.12 3.95
C HIS A 102 -4.31 -4.41 3.18
N PHE A 103 -5.38 -4.99 2.61
CA PHE A 103 -5.33 -6.30 1.94
C PHE A 103 -4.30 -6.37 0.80
N ASP A 104 -4.14 -5.29 0.06
CA ASP A 104 -3.23 -5.18 -1.08
C ASP A 104 -1.75 -5.02 -0.68
N HIS A 105 -1.46 -4.96 0.62
CA HIS A 105 -0.11 -4.91 1.17
C HIS A 105 0.25 -6.13 2.02
N VAL A 106 -0.71 -6.72 2.75
CA VAL A 106 -0.41 -7.73 3.76
C VAL A 106 -1.12 -9.06 3.59
N GLN A 107 -1.98 -9.22 2.58
CA GLN A 107 -2.78 -10.43 2.42
C GLN A 107 -1.92 -11.67 2.17
N GLY A 108 -0.75 -11.52 1.55
CA GLY A 108 0.23 -12.58 1.34
C GLY A 108 1.08 -12.93 2.59
N HIS A 109 1.01 -12.17 3.70
CA HIS A 109 1.86 -12.36 4.88
C HIS A 109 1.75 -13.78 5.47
N ALA A 110 0.55 -14.30 5.65
CA ALA A 110 0.35 -15.64 6.23
C ALA A 110 0.97 -16.74 5.36
N ALA A 111 0.78 -16.69 4.05
CA ALA A 111 1.36 -17.65 3.11
C ALA A 111 2.89 -17.54 3.08
N MET A 112 3.42 -16.32 3.04
CA MET A 112 4.86 -16.08 3.03
C MET A 112 5.52 -16.51 4.35
N LYS A 113 4.89 -16.23 5.52
CA LYS A 113 5.36 -16.72 6.83
C LYS A 113 5.40 -18.25 6.89
N LYS A 114 4.36 -18.90 6.37
CA LYS A 114 4.31 -20.37 6.31
C LYS A 114 5.44 -20.95 5.44
N LEU A 115 5.78 -20.29 4.33
CA LEU A 115 6.83 -20.72 3.41
C LEU A 115 8.24 -20.51 3.98
N THR A 116 8.47 -19.38 4.63
CA THR A 116 9.81 -18.89 5.00
C THR A 116 10.16 -19.09 6.48
N GLY A 117 9.15 -19.12 7.35
CA GLY A 117 9.34 -19.04 8.81
C GLY A 117 9.75 -17.63 9.28
N ALA A 118 9.63 -16.60 8.43
CA ALA A 118 10.04 -15.24 8.76
C ALA A 118 9.23 -14.66 9.94
N GLN A 119 9.90 -13.82 10.73
CA GLN A 119 9.25 -13.03 11.77
C GLN A 119 8.43 -11.90 11.15
N VAL A 120 7.18 -11.76 11.55
CA VAL A 120 6.33 -10.61 11.22
C VAL A 120 6.51 -9.54 12.28
N ILE A 121 6.90 -8.35 11.86
CA ILE A 121 7.10 -7.19 12.73
C ILE A 121 6.19 -6.07 12.26
N ALA A 122 5.34 -5.54 13.14
CA ALA A 122 4.38 -4.50 12.80
C ALA A 122 4.21 -3.48 13.92
N LEU A 123 3.80 -2.27 13.56
CA LEU A 123 3.45 -1.23 14.53
C LEU A 123 2.09 -1.52 15.17
N GLY A 124 1.90 -1.16 16.45
CA GLY A 124 0.84 -1.64 17.31
C GLY A 124 -0.57 -1.63 16.74
N GLY A 125 -0.99 -0.56 16.06
CA GLY A 125 -2.32 -0.49 15.45
C GLY A 125 -2.54 -1.54 14.36
N ASP A 126 -1.56 -1.71 13.49
CA ASP A 126 -1.63 -2.68 12.39
C ASP A 126 -1.33 -4.11 12.86
N ALA A 127 -0.53 -4.28 13.93
CA ALA A 127 -0.34 -5.58 14.55
C ALA A 127 -1.66 -6.20 14.99
N ALA A 128 -2.56 -5.40 15.61
CA ALA A 128 -3.87 -5.85 16.01
C ALA A 128 -4.74 -6.28 14.80
N ALA A 129 -4.67 -5.55 13.69
CA ALA A 129 -5.37 -5.90 12.45
C ALA A 129 -4.87 -7.23 11.85
N LEU A 130 -3.55 -7.43 11.81
CA LEU A 130 -2.89 -8.63 11.31
C LEU A 130 -3.25 -9.87 12.14
N GLU A 131 -3.19 -9.77 13.47
CA GLU A 131 -3.58 -10.87 14.39
C GLU A 131 -5.06 -11.22 14.25
N ALA A 132 -5.93 -10.23 14.13
CA ALA A 132 -7.37 -10.44 14.00
C ALA A 132 -7.78 -10.91 12.59
N GLY A 133 -6.95 -10.74 11.58
CA GLY A 133 -7.32 -10.96 10.19
C GLY A 133 -8.41 -10.00 9.71
N GLN A 134 -8.43 -8.78 10.25
CA GLN A 134 -9.46 -7.77 9.96
C GLN A 134 -8.83 -6.39 9.77
N ASP A 135 -9.24 -5.73 8.72
CA ASP A 135 -8.91 -4.33 8.51
C ASP A 135 -9.61 -3.46 9.58
N ASN A 136 -8.83 -2.78 10.41
CA ASN A 136 -9.28 -1.86 11.45
C ASN A 136 -9.11 -0.38 11.04
N SER A 137 -8.79 -0.11 9.79
CA SER A 137 -8.74 1.27 9.27
C SER A 137 -10.11 1.93 9.24
N ALA A 138 -10.13 3.23 9.06
CA ALA A 138 -11.36 4.01 8.92
C ALA A 138 -12.23 3.53 7.74
N GLY A 139 -11.61 3.02 6.67
CA GLY A 139 -12.31 2.48 5.50
C GLY A 139 -12.94 1.12 5.74
N GLY A 140 -12.31 0.26 6.53
CA GLY A 140 -12.77 -1.09 6.84
C GLY A 140 -13.03 -1.93 5.60
N PHE A 141 -12.06 -1.98 4.69
CA PHE A 141 -12.22 -2.57 3.37
C PHE A 141 -12.36 -4.10 3.41
N ARG A 142 -11.48 -4.84 2.75
CA ARG A 142 -11.53 -6.30 2.73
C ARG A 142 -10.93 -6.90 4.00
N GLY A 143 -11.44 -8.08 4.39
CA GLY A 143 -10.82 -8.88 5.43
C GLY A 143 -9.39 -9.27 5.06
N LEU A 144 -8.54 -9.32 6.06
CA LEU A 144 -7.17 -9.79 5.96
C LEU A 144 -7.11 -11.30 6.21
N VAL A 145 -5.98 -11.92 5.91
CA VAL A 145 -5.68 -13.27 6.39
C VAL A 145 -4.91 -13.12 7.71
N ALA A 146 -5.47 -13.67 8.80
CA ALA A 146 -4.83 -13.59 10.11
C ALA A 146 -3.40 -14.16 10.07
N VAL A 147 -2.47 -13.44 10.67
CA VAL A 147 -1.08 -13.86 10.79
C VAL A 147 -0.52 -13.44 12.15
N HIS A 148 0.20 -14.34 12.80
CA HIS A 148 0.84 -14.03 14.08
C HIS A 148 1.97 -13.00 13.90
N VAL A 149 1.92 -11.93 14.71
CA VAL A 149 2.93 -10.86 14.77
C VAL A 149 3.94 -11.21 15.86
N ASP A 150 5.15 -11.57 15.45
CA ASP A 150 6.20 -12.01 16.38
C ASP A 150 6.76 -10.87 17.22
N ARG A 151 6.71 -9.64 16.69
CA ARG A 151 7.20 -8.46 17.40
C ARG A 151 6.34 -7.23 17.08
N VAL A 152 5.73 -6.68 18.11
CA VAL A 152 5.04 -5.38 18.05
C VAL A 152 6.04 -4.27 18.38
N ILE A 153 6.09 -3.26 17.53
CA ILE A 153 7.00 -2.12 17.67
C ILE A 153 6.23 -0.81 17.88
N LYS A 154 7.00 0.21 18.25
CA LYS A 154 6.55 1.60 18.47
C LYS A 154 7.24 2.54 17.49
N ASP A 155 6.75 3.77 17.47
CA ASP A 155 7.40 4.87 16.75
C ASP A 155 8.88 5.04 17.13
N GLY A 156 9.73 5.17 16.13
CA GLY A 156 11.17 5.31 16.28
C GLY A 156 11.94 4.02 16.51
N ASP A 157 11.26 2.89 16.78
CA ASP A 157 11.92 1.59 16.90
C ASP A 157 12.61 1.19 15.59
N THR A 158 13.59 0.29 15.72
CA THR A 158 14.36 -0.20 14.57
C THR A 158 14.22 -1.71 14.38
N VAL A 159 14.32 -2.11 13.12
CA VAL A 159 14.47 -3.50 12.68
C VAL A 159 15.83 -3.63 12.01
N SER A 160 16.67 -4.52 12.53
CA SER A 160 18.03 -4.71 12.00
C SER A 160 18.26 -6.16 11.61
N LEU A 161 18.91 -6.37 10.46
CA LEU A 161 19.33 -7.68 9.98
C LEU A 161 20.57 -7.51 9.09
N GLY A 162 21.65 -8.26 9.38
CA GLY A 162 22.83 -8.37 8.51
C GLY A 162 23.48 -7.04 8.10
N GLY A 163 23.49 -6.06 9.00
CA GLY A 163 24.09 -4.74 8.76
C GLY A 163 23.10 -3.70 8.19
N VAL A 164 21.90 -4.10 7.81
CA VAL A 164 20.82 -3.16 7.45
C VAL A 164 20.01 -2.81 8.69
N THR A 165 19.64 -1.55 8.83
CA THR A 165 18.74 -1.06 9.87
C THR A 165 17.65 -0.20 9.24
N LEU A 166 16.39 -0.57 9.49
CA LEU A 166 15.21 0.22 9.13
C LEU A 166 14.63 0.85 10.39
N ARG A 167 14.39 2.14 10.38
CA ARG A 167 13.71 2.88 11.45
C ARG A 167 12.25 3.09 11.08
N ALA A 168 11.36 2.75 12.00
CA ALA A 168 9.93 3.00 11.85
C ALA A 168 9.59 4.46 12.16
N LEU A 169 8.90 5.14 11.27
CA LEU A 169 8.22 6.40 11.51
C LEU A 169 6.71 6.12 11.45
N TRP A 170 6.04 6.20 12.58
CA TRP A 170 4.60 6.00 12.67
C TRP A 170 3.85 7.15 12.00
N VAL A 171 2.99 6.83 11.05
CA VAL A 171 2.22 7.79 10.23
C VAL A 171 0.74 7.37 10.18
N PRO A 172 0.01 7.41 11.31
CA PRO A 172 -1.37 6.93 11.38
C PRO A 172 -2.34 7.79 10.57
N GLY A 173 -3.51 7.23 10.24
CA GLY A 173 -4.57 7.89 9.49
C GLY A 173 -5.06 7.05 8.32
N HIS A 174 -4.14 6.59 7.48
CA HIS A 174 -4.44 5.62 6.42
C HIS A 174 -4.87 4.27 7.02
N THR A 175 -4.02 3.73 7.90
CA THR A 175 -4.37 2.73 8.92
C THR A 175 -3.92 3.25 10.29
N GLN A 176 -4.24 2.53 11.36
CA GLN A 176 -3.83 2.93 12.72
C GLN A 176 -2.34 2.71 12.99
N GLY A 177 -1.70 1.80 12.24
CA GLY A 177 -0.29 1.45 12.38
C GLY A 177 0.56 1.74 11.15
N ALA A 178 0.06 2.54 10.20
CA ALA A 178 0.80 2.89 8.98
C ALA A 178 2.20 3.41 9.32
N THR A 179 3.20 2.93 8.60
CA THR A 179 4.62 3.13 8.92
C THR A 179 5.41 3.50 7.68
N VAL A 180 6.11 4.62 7.72
CA VAL A 180 7.20 4.93 6.79
C VAL A 180 8.47 4.28 7.34
N TRP A 181 9.07 3.38 6.55
CA TRP A 181 10.34 2.75 6.92
C TRP A 181 11.50 3.51 6.29
N ILE A 182 12.48 3.87 7.11
CA ILE A 182 13.62 4.71 6.69
C ILE A 182 14.92 3.94 6.91
N THR A 183 15.75 3.91 5.86
CA THR A 183 17.08 3.29 5.89
C THR A 183 18.09 4.10 5.11
N THR A 184 19.35 3.67 5.15
CA THR A 184 20.42 4.21 4.31
C THR A 184 21.03 3.06 3.53
N VAL A 185 21.27 3.27 2.24
CA VAL A 185 21.98 2.33 1.38
C VAL A 185 23.20 2.98 0.76
N SER A 186 24.22 2.18 0.48
CA SER A 186 25.45 2.67 -0.18
C SER A 186 25.52 2.14 -1.61
N GLU A 187 25.80 3.02 -2.55
CA GLU A 187 26.05 2.66 -3.96
C GLU A 187 27.09 3.60 -4.57
N GLY A 188 28.06 3.03 -5.26
CA GLY A 188 29.13 3.81 -5.89
C GLY A 188 29.96 4.67 -4.92
N GLY A 189 30.09 4.25 -3.66
CA GLY A 189 30.80 5.00 -2.62
C GLY A 189 30.03 6.17 -2.01
N LYS A 190 28.75 6.34 -2.37
CA LYS A 190 27.84 7.37 -1.84
C LYS A 190 26.71 6.72 -1.04
N ASN A 191 26.31 7.37 0.04
CA ASN A 191 25.16 6.97 0.86
C ASN A 191 23.89 7.70 0.39
N TYR A 192 22.79 6.97 0.33
CA TYR A 192 21.47 7.46 -0.03
C TYR A 192 20.48 7.14 1.09
N SER A 193 19.74 8.15 1.51
CA SER A 193 18.58 7.97 2.40
C SER A 193 17.40 7.43 1.59
N VAL A 194 16.81 6.34 2.05
CA VAL A 194 15.67 5.69 1.41
C VAL A 194 14.52 5.60 2.39
N ALA A 195 13.34 6.04 1.97
CA ALA A 195 12.12 5.85 2.73
C ALA A 195 11.09 5.07 1.90
N PHE A 196 10.45 4.09 2.54
CA PHE A 196 9.34 3.32 1.97
C PHE A 196 8.03 3.95 2.44
N ARG A 197 7.15 4.25 1.51
CA ARG A 197 5.89 4.92 1.76
C ARG A 197 4.98 4.10 2.69
N GLY A 198 4.37 4.77 3.70
CA GLY A 198 3.45 4.15 4.64
C GLY A 198 1.96 4.30 4.28
N GLY A 199 1.60 5.44 3.71
CA GLY A 199 0.24 5.92 3.50
C GLY A 199 0.02 7.19 4.32
N GLU A 200 -0.25 8.33 3.64
CA GLU A 200 -0.26 9.64 4.31
C GLU A 200 -1.67 10.08 4.70
N THR A 201 -2.68 9.67 3.93
CA THR A 201 -4.07 10.11 4.12
C THR A 201 -5.03 8.92 4.02
N PRO A 202 -6.22 8.98 4.65
CA PRO A 202 -7.29 8.02 4.41
C PRO A 202 -7.66 7.96 2.93
N ASN A 203 -8.19 6.83 2.49
CA ASN A 203 -8.70 6.69 1.13
C ASN A 203 -9.90 7.60 0.88
N GLU A 204 -10.13 7.96 -0.37
CA GLU A 204 -11.28 8.74 -0.79
C GLU A 204 -12.60 8.06 -0.39
N GLY A 205 -13.57 8.85 0.02
CA GLY A 205 -14.89 8.38 0.44
C GLY A 205 -14.97 7.79 1.85
N VAL A 206 -13.86 7.77 2.59
CA VAL A 206 -13.85 7.33 4.00
C VAL A 206 -14.57 8.35 4.87
N GLN A 207 -15.47 7.89 5.74
CA GLN A 207 -16.09 8.73 6.75
C GLN A 207 -15.03 9.28 7.71
N LEU A 208 -14.84 10.59 7.74
CA LEU A 208 -13.84 11.23 8.59
C LEU A 208 -14.38 11.59 9.98
N ILE A 209 -15.64 12.01 10.10
CA ILE A 209 -16.23 12.46 11.35
C ILE A 209 -17.06 11.35 11.97
N GLY A 210 -16.80 11.07 13.26
CA GLY A 210 -17.54 10.04 14.00
C GLY A 210 -17.33 8.63 13.45
N ASN A 211 -16.20 8.35 12.83
CA ASN A 211 -15.89 7.02 12.29
C ASN A 211 -15.77 6.01 13.44
N PRO A 212 -16.60 4.95 13.50
CA PRO A 212 -16.59 4.02 14.62
C PRO A 212 -15.36 3.10 14.65
N ARG A 213 -14.64 2.95 13.53
CA ARG A 213 -13.45 2.10 13.40
C ARG A 213 -12.17 2.85 13.77
N HIS A 214 -12.13 4.16 13.49
CA HIS A 214 -10.96 5.01 13.72
C HIS A 214 -11.44 6.40 14.19
N LEU A 215 -11.73 6.53 15.47
CA LEU A 215 -12.32 7.74 16.06
C LEU A 215 -11.46 9.00 15.83
N ASN A 216 -10.14 8.85 15.84
CA ASN A 216 -9.19 9.95 15.75
C ASN A 216 -8.60 10.12 14.33
N VAL A 217 -9.26 9.60 13.29
CA VAL A 217 -8.70 9.58 11.92
C VAL A 217 -8.26 10.96 11.42
N ILE A 218 -8.96 12.03 11.79
CA ILE A 218 -8.62 13.40 11.40
C ILE A 218 -7.34 13.86 12.11
N GLU A 219 -7.26 13.70 13.43
CA GLU A 219 -6.11 14.12 14.24
C GLU A 219 -4.86 13.31 13.89
N ASP A 220 -5.02 12.01 13.70
CA ASP A 220 -3.95 11.10 13.29
C ASP A 220 -3.42 11.48 11.91
N THR A 221 -4.29 11.78 10.96
CA THR A 221 -3.87 12.23 9.62
C THR A 221 -3.16 13.58 9.69
N LYS A 222 -3.65 14.54 10.46
CA LYS A 222 -2.97 15.83 10.68
C LYS A 222 -1.57 15.62 11.27
N MET A 223 -1.45 14.75 12.28
CA MET A 223 -0.16 14.41 12.87
C MET A 223 0.78 13.79 11.82
N THR A 224 0.28 12.86 11.00
CA THR A 224 1.05 12.26 9.90
C THR A 224 1.58 13.30 8.94
N LEU A 225 0.74 14.21 8.46
CA LEU A 225 1.15 15.27 7.54
C LEU A 225 2.18 16.21 8.15
N GLN A 226 2.06 16.55 9.43
CA GLN A 226 3.07 17.33 10.18
C GLN A 226 4.41 16.58 10.27
N ARG A 227 4.37 15.26 10.53
CA ARG A 227 5.57 14.42 10.61
C ARG A 227 6.26 14.25 9.26
N MET A 228 5.48 14.05 8.20
CA MET A 228 6.00 13.99 6.83
C MET A 228 6.63 15.32 6.42
N LYS A 229 6.03 16.45 6.80
CA LYS A 229 6.56 17.79 6.55
C LYS A 229 7.86 18.06 7.31
N ALA A 230 8.00 17.50 8.53
CA ALA A 230 9.20 17.60 9.34
C ALA A 230 10.29 16.61 8.96
N LEU A 231 9.96 15.58 8.18
CA LEU A 231 10.93 14.62 7.70
C LEU A 231 11.89 15.30 6.71
N GLN A 232 13.19 15.14 6.94
CA GLN A 232 14.17 15.51 5.92
C GLN A 232 13.84 14.73 4.66
N PRO A 233 13.62 15.39 3.51
CA PRO A 233 13.31 14.68 2.28
C PRO A 233 14.34 13.59 1.98
N PRO A 234 13.92 12.34 1.79
CA PRO A 234 14.85 11.27 1.48
C PRO A 234 15.37 11.42 0.05
N ASP A 235 16.56 10.88 -0.22
CA ASP A 235 17.07 10.79 -1.59
C ASP A 235 16.16 9.91 -2.47
N LEU A 236 15.52 8.87 -1.88
CA LEU A 236 14.53 8.01 -2.54
C LEU A 236 13.32 7.83 -1.62
N PHE A 237 12.13 8.09 -2.15
CA PHE A 237 10.86 7.77 -1.51
C PHE A 237 10.15 6.71 -2.33
N LEU A 238 10.23 5.47 -1.90
CA LEU A 238 9.75 4.31 -2.65
C LEU A 238 8.26 4.11 -2.45
N HIS A 239 7.54 4.13 -3.55
CA HIS A 239 6.10 4.02 -3.57
C HIS A 239 5.64 2.57 -3.38
N ASN A 240 4.54 2.37 -2.67
CA ASN A 240 3.94 1.06 -2.41
C ASN A 240 2.92 0.59 -3.49
N HIS A 241 2.85 1.27 -4.63
CA HIS A 241 2.08 0.88 -5.81
C HIS A 241 2.88 1.11 -7.09
N ARG A 242 2.92 0.10 -7.96
CA ARG A 242 3.68 0.14 -9.22
C ARG A 242 3.31 1.30 -10.13
N GLN A 243 2.02 1.59 -10.25
CA GLN A 243 1.54 2.69 -11.11
C GLN A 243 2.20 4.04 -10.80
N ASN A 244 2.81 4.15 -9.62
CA ASN A 244 3.50 5.34 -9.17
C ASN A 244 5.04 5.19 -9.20
N LEU A 245 5.56 3.98 -9.51
CA LEU A 245 6.99 3.79 -9.74
C LEU A 245 7.42 4.44 -11.05
N GLY A 246 8.52 5.18 -11.01
CA GLY A 246 9.06 5.86 -12.17
C GLY A 246 8.20 7.02 -12.69
N ARG A 247 7.09 7.35 -12.03
CA ARG A 247 6.42 8.61 -12.28
C ARG A 247 7.16 9.70 -11.51
N PRO A 248 7.74 10.69 -12.20
CA PRO A 248 8.24 11.86 -11.50
C PRO A 248 7.06 12.50 -10.76
N LEU A 249 7.26 12.90 -9.50
CA LEU A 249 6.26 13.69 -8.78
C LEU A 249 5.99 15.04 -9.48
N ASN A 250 6.91 15.48 -10.33
CA ASN A 250 6.68 16.56 -11.27
C ASN A 250 6.14 15.99 -12.60
N PRO A 251 4.86 16.21 -12.95
CA PRO A 251 4.26 15.69 -14.19
C PRO A 251 4.87 16.27 -15.48
N ALA A 252 5.69 17.31 -15.38
CA ALA A 252 6.40 17.89 -16.53
C ALA A 252 7.66 17.09 -16.91
N LEU A 253 8.13 16.16 -16.06
CA LEU A 253 9.28 15.33 -16.38
C LEU A 253 8.82 14.05 -17.09
N PRO A 254 9.62 13.56 -18.08
CA PRO A 254 9.28 12.33 -18.78
C PRO A 254 9.27 11.14 -17.83
N VAL A 255 8.26 10.27 -17.98
CA VAL A 255 8.22 9.00 -17.26
C VAL A 255 9.43 8.17 -17.65
N ASN A 256 10.35 7.97 -16.73
CA ASN A 256 11.44 7.03 -16.90
C ASN A 256 11.15 5.77 -16.07
N PRO A 257 10.72 4.66 -16.67
CA PRO A 257 10.39 3.44 -15.94
C PRO A 257 11.60 2.84 -15.20
N LEU A 258 12.81 3.28 -15.51
CA LEU A 258 14.05 2.89 -14.83
C LEU A 258 14.45 3.90 -13.75
N CYS A 259 13.81 5.06 -13.69
CA CYS A 259 14.13 6.09 -12.72
C CYS A 259 13.23 5.97 -11.48
N VAL A 260 13.45 4.93 -10.71
CA VAL A 260 12.88 4.79 -9.35
C VAL A 260 13.45 5.85 -8.42
N THR A 261 14.53 6.50 -8.84
CA THR A 261 15.35 7.47 -8.10
C THR A 261 15.08 8.93 -8.47
N CYS A 262 14.07 9.22 -9.31
CA CYS A 262 13.77 10.59 -9.76
C CYS A 262 12.99 11.40 -8.73
N MET A 263 13.14 11.12 -7.45
CA MET A 263 12.62 12.03 -6.45
C MET A 263 13.65 13.09 -6.15
N ASP A 264 13.32 14.30 -6.50
CA ASP A 264 13.98 15.45 -5.93
C ASP A 264 13.29 15.87 -4.62
N THR A 265 14.01 16.59 -3.81
CA THR A 265 13.54 17.14 -2.54
C THR A 265 12.28 18.01 -2.71
N GLU A 266 12.19 18.74 -3.82
CA GLU A 266 11.07 19.61 -4.13
C GLU A 266 9.80 18.80 -4.41
N ALA A 267 9.93 17.69 -5.12
CA ALA A 267 8.80 16.80 -5.42
C ALA A 267 8.23 16.14 -4.16
N PHE A 268 9.07 15.70 -3.22
CA PHE A 268 8.61 15.20 -1.92
C PHE A 268 7.86 16.28 -1.14
N THR A 269 8.43 17.48 -1.05
CA THR A 269 7.82 18.62 -0.36
C THR A 269 6.47 18.99 -0.99
N ALA A 270 6.40 19.03 -2.32
CA ALA A 270 5.17 19.31 -3.04
C ALA A 270 4.09 18.23 -2.82
N MET A 271 4.49 16.95 -2.79
CA MET A 271 3.58 15.84 -2.49
C MET A 271 2.95 16.00 -1.12
N VAL A 272 3.75 16.30 -0.09
CA VAL A 272 3.24 16.49 1.27
C VAL A 272 2.31 17.70 1.36
N ALA A 273 2.67 18.82 0.72
CA ALA A 273 1.84 20.02 0.69
C ALA A 273 0.50 19.80 -0.03
N ASN A 274 0.51 19.04 -1.13
CA ASN A 274 -0.70 18.68 -1.85
C ASN A 274 -1.61 17.76 -1.01
N ALA A 275 -1.02 16.77 -0.31
CA ALA A 275 -1.77 15.90 0.59
C ALA A 275 -2.40 16.70 1.75
N GLU A 276 -1.68 17.66 2.33
CA GLU A 276 -2.18 18.56 3.37
C GLU A 276 -3.38 19.40 2.88
N THR A 277 -3.27 19.97 1.67
CA THR A 277 -4.32 20.78 1.06
C THR A 277 -5.57 19.95 0.77
N SER A 278 -5.42 18.82 0.09
CA SER A 278 -6.54 17.93 -0.25
C SER A 278 -7.22 17.36 0.99
N PHE A 279 -6.45 16.99 2.00
CA PHE A 279 -7.03 16.49 3.25
C PHE A 279 -7.82 17.57 4.00
N ALA A 280 -7.30 18.81 4.06
CA ALA A 280 -8.02 19.94 4.65
C ALA A 280 -9.35 20.26 3.92
N GLU A 281 -9.41 20.06 2.60
CA GLU A 281 -10.63 20.16 1.80
C GLU A 281 -11.64 19.06 2.16
N ASN A 282 -11.18 17.81 2.20
CA ASN A 282 -12.03 16.67 2.58
C ASN A 282 -12.62 16.83 3.99
N VAL A 283 -11.85 17.34 4.95
CA VAL A 283 -12.36 17.62 6.31
C VAL A 283 -13.44 18.70 6.28
N ARG A 284 -13.23 19.82 5.56
CA ARG A 284 -14.24 20.89 5.42
C ARG A 284 -15.54 20.38 4.79
N GLU A 285 -15.43 19.53 3.77
CA GLU A 285 -16.59 18.91 3.13
C GLU A 285 -17.35 17.99 4.09
N ALA A 286 -16.63 17.16 4.86
CA ALA A 286 -17.23 16.29 5.87
C ALA A 286 -17.97 17.09 6.95
N GLU A 287 -17.37 18.19 7.45
CA GLU A 287 -18.01 19.09 8.40
C GLU A 287 -19.28 19.77 7.83
N ALA A 288 -19.23 20.18 6.57
CA ALA A 288 -20.39 20.79 5.90
C ALA A 288 -21.54 19.79 5.69
N GLN A 289 -21.22 18.54 5.38
CA GLN A 289 -22.20 17.46 5.26
C GLN A 289 -22.84 17.12 6.61
N GLN A 290 -22.04 17.04 7.69
CA GLN A 290 -22.55 16.80 9.03
C GLN A 290 -23.53 17.90 9.47
N LYS A 291 -23.16 19.17 9.30
CA LYS A 291 -24.05 20.31 9.63
C LYS A 291 -25.38 20.27 8.87
N LYS A 292 -25.39 19.83 7.61
CA LYS A 292 -26.61 19.66 6.83
C LYS A 292 -27.49 18.52 7.34
N SER A 293 -26.90 17.45 7.84
CA SER A 293 -27.64 16.29 8.37
C SER A 293 -28.25 16.55 9.75
N GLU A 294 -27.65 17.44 10.54
CA GLU A 294 -28.19 17.83 11.86
C GLU A 294 -29.38 18.81 11.79
N GLY A 295 -29.64 19.44 10.62
CA GLY A 295 -30.75 20.39 10.42
C GLY A 295 -30.58 21.71 11.17
N PRO A 296 -31.41 22.70 10.93
CA PRO A 296 -31.45 23.91 11.76
C PRO A 296 -31.98 23.55 13.15
N ARG A 297 -31.22 23.84 14.20
CA ARG A 297 -31.70 23.80 15.59
C ARG A 297 -32.71 24.89 15.87
#